data_f579efb1e535c7324b9797b452a0c43b
#
_entry.id   f579efb1e535c7324b9797b452a0c43b
#
_cell.length_a   1.000
_cell.length_b   1.000
_cell.length_c   1.000
_cell.angle_alpha   90.00
_cell.angle_beta   90.00
_cell.angle_gamma   90.00
#
_symmetry.space_group_name_H-M   'P 1'
#
loop_
_entity.id
_entity.type
_entity.pdbx_description
1 polymer ?
#
loop_
_entity_poly.entity_id
_entity_poly.type
_entity_poly.pdbx_seq_one_letter_code
_entity_poly.pdbx_strand_id
1 'polypeptide(L)'
;MGLDNGIRIRMSKELAARAPIWMLNYLDDMETLPSGETEGEICYWRKCWGYRGHIVDITGSRFNDNGNTKLTLADCEAFVEDVEQSFNTVDDDDEMEAPFVFDYDGYSACWSAREVIVNYLRMASHLREICHWLGDNASPDDYEIYFYDSY
;
A
#
# COMPACT_ATOMS: atom_id res chain seq x y z
N MET A 1 -9.56 14.16 14.17
CA MET A 1 -9.26 12.75 13.94
C MET A 1 -8.75 12.55 12.55
N GLY A 2 -7.69 11.80 12.39
CA GLY A 2 -7.09 11.54 11.10
C GLY A 2 -7.46 10.18 10.56
N LEU A 3 -7.50 10.05 9.24
CA LEU A 3 -7.51 8.77 8.56
C LEU A 3 -6.07 8.28 8.50
N ASP A 4 -5.83 7.09 9.01
CA ASP A 4 -4.61 6.34 8.74
C ASP A 4 -5.01 5.16 7.86
N ASN A 5 -4.29 4.94 6.78
CA ASN A 5 -4.54 3.81 5.90
C ASN A 5 -3.22 3.23 5.39
N GLY A 6 -3.29 2.02 4.91
CA GLY A 6 -2.11 1.35 4.41
C GLY A 6 -2.40 -0.02 3.83
N ILE A 7 -1.32 -0.67 3.42
CA ILE A 7 -1.34 -2.02 2.88
C ILE A 7 -0.37 -2.87 3.68
N ARG A 8 -0.85 -3.99 4.20
CA ARG A 8 -0.08 -4.94 5.00
C ARG A 8 -0.06 -6.30 4.32
N ILE A 9 0.93 -7.10 4.68
CA ILE A 9 1.04 -8.50 4.25
C ILE A 9 1.17 -9.40 5.47
N ARG A 10 0.43 -10.50 5.44
CA ARG A 10 0.58 -11.62 6.39
C ARG A 10 1.10 -12.82 5.63
N MET A 11 2.16 -13.44 6.13
CA MET A 11 2.82 -14.57 5.50
C MET A 11 2.79 -15.78 6.41
N SER A 12 2.64 -16.97 5.83
CA SER A 12 2.86 -18.21 6.56
C SER A 12 4.29 -18.27 7.11
N LYS A 13 4.50 -19.05 8.14
CA LYS A 13 5.82 -19.26 8.72
C LYS A 13 6.84 -19.76 7.69
N GLU A 14 6.41 -20.67 6.83
CA GLU A 14 7.24 -21.24 5.77
C GLU A 14 7.62 -20.20 4.71
N LEU A 15 6.66 -19.38 4.29
CA LEU A 15 6.92 -18.31 3.34
C LEU A 15 7.86 -17.26 3.93
N ALA A 16 7.63 -16.83 5.15
CA ALA A 16 8.48 -15.85 5.82
C ALA A 16 9.93 -16.36 5.96
N ALA A 17 10.11 -17.64 6.21
CA ALA A 17 11.44 -18.24 6.36
C ALA A 17 12.24 -18.25 5.04
N ARG A 18 11.58 -18.27 3.88
CA ARG A 18 12.25 -18.27 2.58
C ARG A 18 12.16 -16.95 1.82
N ALA A 19 11.47 -15.96 2.39
CA ALA A 19 11.40 -14.63 1.79
C ALA A 19 12.80 -14.01 1.72
N PRO A 20 13.15 -13.34 0.60
CA PRO A 20 14.46 -12.72 0.49
C PRO A 20 14.61 -11.54 1.44
N ILE A 21 15.85 -11.29 1.85
CA ILE A 21 16.15 -10.21 2.80
C ILE A 21 15.67 -8.85 2.29
N TRP A 22 15.81 -8.58 0.98
CA TRP A 22 15.37 -7.30 0.42
C TRP A 22 13.87 -7.06 0.64
N MET A 23 13.06 -8.14 0.51
CA MET A 23 11.62 -8.07 0.73
C MET A 23 11.29 -7.77 2.19
N LEU A 24 11.96 -8.45 3.11
CA LEU A 24 11.78 -8.22 4.55
C LEU A 24 12.19 -6.81 4.95
N ASN A 25 13.21 -6.25 4.29
CA ASN A 25 13.65 -4.88 4.53
C ASN A 25 12.65 -3.82 4.08
N TYR A 26 11.73 -4.16 3.17
CA TYR A 26 10.66 -3.25 2.75
C TYR A 26 9.50 -3.21 3.73
N LEU A 27 9.45 -4.13 4.68
CA LEU A 27 8.34 -4.23 5.63
C LEU A 27 8.66 -3.48 6.91
N ASP A 28 7.71 -2.63 7.32
CA ASP A 28 7.76 -1.93 8.60
C ASP A 28 6.86 -2.64 9.61
N ASP A 29 7.12 -2.40 10.89
CA ASP A 29 6.31 -2.92 12.00
C ASP A 29 6.07 -4.44 11.92
N MET A 30 7.12 -5.18 11.57
CA MET A 30 7.03 -6.64 11.49
C MET A 30 6.81 -7.26 12.86
N GLU A 31 5.86 -8.19 12.92
CA GLU A 31 5.58 -8.96 14.12
C GLU A 31 5.29 -10.42 13.79
N THR A 32 5.59 -11.29 14.73
CA THR A 32 5.18 -12.70 14.67
C THR A 32 3.89 -12.86 15.46
N LEU A 33 2.85 -13.33 14.77
CA LEU A 33 1.55 -13.55 15.38
C LEU A 33 1.53 -14.83 16.21
N PRO A 34 0.55 -14.99 17.14
CA PRO A 34 0.41 -16.21 17.90
C PRO A 34 0.28 -17.49 17.05
N SER A 35 -0.24 -17.34 15.82
CA SER A 35 -0.33 -18.44 14.86
C SER A 35 1.01 -18.91 14.28
N GLY A 36 2.08 -18.13 14.49
CA GLY A 36 3.38 -18.32 13.84
C GLY A 36 3.55 -17.57 12.54
N GLU A 37 2.49 -16.96 12.02
CA GLU A 37 2.55 -16.13 10.84
C GLU A 37 3.32 -14.84 11.13
N THR A 38 3.93 -14.26 10.07
CA THR A 38 4.60 -12.95 10.14
C THR A 38 3.76 -11.93 9.41
N GLU A 39 3.56 -10.78 10.03
CA GLU A 39 2.83 -9.65 9.45
C GLU A 39 3.72 -8.42 9.40
N GLY A 40 3.62 -7.65 8.33
CA GLY A 40 4.38 -6.42 8.18
C GLY A 40 3.66 -5.42 7.29
N GLU A 41 4.07 -4.16 7.37
CA GLU A 41 3.47 -3.07 6.62
C GLU A 41 4.30 -2.76 5.38
N ILE A 42 3.65 -2.74 4.20
CA ILE A 42 4.28 -2.40 2.93
C ILE A 42 4.14 -0.91 2.66
N CYS A 43 2.92 -0.39 2.84
CA CYS A 43 2.58 1.00 2.58
C CYS A 43 1.82 1.58 3.76
N TYR A 44 2.15 2.82 4.10
CA TYR A 44 1.43 3.56 5.12
C TYR A 44 1.22 5.00 4.65
N TRP A 45 -0.01 5.48 4.77
CA TRP A 45 -0.37 6.87 4.45
C TRP A 45 -1.22 7.46 5.55
N ARG A 46 -1.05 8.74 5.74
CA ARG A 46 -1.88 9.48 6.67
C ARG A 46 -2.80 10.42 5.90
N LYS A 47 -4.09 10.35 6.21
CA LYS A 47 -5.12 11.20 5.61
C LYS A 47 -5.18 11.12 4.08
N CYS A 48 -4.91 9.96 3.52
CA CYS A 48 -4.90 9.77 2.09
C CYS A 48 -6.22 9.19 1.58
N TRP A 49 -7.24 10.03 1.53
CA TRP A 49 -8.57 9.66 1.06
C TRP A 49 -8.57 9.23 -0.41
N GLY A 50 -7.70 9.83 -1.21
CA GLY A 50 -7.56 9.48 -2.62
C GLY A 50 -7.16 8.02 -2.83
N TYR A 51 -6.22 7.51 -2.04
CA TYR A 51 -5.83 6.10 -2.12
C TYR A 51 -6.93 5.17 -1.66
N ARG A 52 -7.67 5.56 -0.63
CA ARG A 52 -8.86 4.82 -0.23
C ARG A 52 -9.87 4.73 -1.38
N GLY A 53 -10.09 5.83 -2.07
CA GLY A 53 -10.96 5.88 -3.25
C GLY A 53 -10.49 4.94 -4.36
N HIS A 54 -9.20 4.89 -4.65
CA HIS A 54 -8.63 3.96 -5.63
C HIS A 54 -8.86 2.51 -5.22
N ILE A 55 -8.67 2.17 -3.96
CA ILE A 55 -8.91 0.81 -3.47
C ILE A 55 -10.39 0.46 -3.57
N VAL A 56 -11.29 1.37 -3.24
CA VAL A 56 -12.74 1.16 -3.41
C VAL A 56 -13.07 0.87 -4.87
N ASP A 57 -12.54 1.66 -5.80
CA ASP A 57 -12.80 1.49 -7.23
C ASP A 57 -12.24 0.16 -7.76
N ILE A 58 -11.05 -0.22 -7.34
CA ILE A 58 -10.39 -1.46 -7.78
C ILE A 58 -11.10 -2.69 -7.23
N THR A 59 -11.48 -2.68 -5.96
CA THR A 59 -12.07 -3.85 -5.31
C THR A 59 -13.58 -3.96 -5.48
N GLY A 60 -14.26 -2.84 -5.72
CA GLY A 60 -15.72 -2.81 -5.94
C GLY A 60 -16.48 -3.39 -4.76
N SER A 61 -17.34 -4.38 -5.04
CA SER A 61 -18.17 -5.01 -4.00
C SER A 61 -17.38 -5.79 -2.94
N ARG A 62 -16.12 -6.07 -3.17
CA ARG A 62 -15.25 -6.73 -2.18
C ARG A 62 -14.73 -5.78 -1.10
N PHE A 63 -14.87 -4.47 -1.30
CA PHE A 63 -14.41 -3.50 -0.31
C PHE A 63 -15.18 -3.66 1.00
N ASN A 64 -14.44 -3.71 2.11
CA ASN A 64 -15.02 -3.89 3.44
C ASN A 64 -14.93 -2.59 4.24
N ASP A 65 -16.05 -1.88 4.37
CA ASP A 65 -16.12 -0.63 5.13
C ASP A 65 -15.90 -0.80 6.64
N ASN A 66 -16.05 -2.00 7.15
CA ASN A 66 -16.01 -2.29 8.58
C ASN A 66 -14.76 -3.06 9.01
N GLY A 67 -13.76 -3.13 8.14
CA GLY A 67 -12.55 -3.89 8.45
C GLY A 67 -11.54 -3.83 7.33
N ASN A 68 -10.72 -4.86 7.26
CA ASN A 68 -9.68 -4.96 6.25
C ASN A 68 -10.25 -5.47 4.93
N THR A 69 -9.75 -4.94 3.83
CA THR A 69 -10.10 -5.37 2.48
C THR A 69 -8.97 -6.19 1.91
N LYS A 70 -9.24 -7.46 1.62
CA LYS A 70 -8.26 -8.35 0.99
C LYS A 70 -7.99 -7.91 -0.44
N LEU A 71 -6.70 -7.88 -0.81
CA LEU A 71 -6.24 -7.51 -2.14
C LEU A 71 -5.62 -8.71 -2.83
N THR A 72 -5.98 -8.91 -4.10
CA THR A 72 -5.28 -9.85 -4.97
C THR A 72 -4.01 -9.21 -5.53
N LEU A 73 -3.12 -10.00 -6.13
CA LEU A 73 -1.94 -9.44 -6.81
C LEU A 73 -2.36 -8.51 -7.95
N ALA A 74 -3.43 -8.84 -8.67
CA ALA A 74 -3.97 -7.98 -9.72
C ALA A 74 -4.48 -6.64 -9.18
N ASP A 75 -5.13 -6.65 -8.02
CA ASP A 75 -5.57 -5.42 -7.35
C ASP A 75 -4.37 -4.53 -7.00
N CYS A 76 -3.31 -5.12 -6.47
CA CYS A 76 -2.09 -4.40 -6.12
C CYS A 76 -1.42 -3.79 -7.35
N GLU A 77 -1.35 -4.53 -8.45
CA GLU A 77 -0.79 -4.03 -9.71
C GLU A 77 -1.58 -2.85 -10.24
N ALA A 78 -2.91 -2.95 -10.26
CA ALA A 78 -3.77 -1.85 -10.68
C ALA A 78 -3.58 -0.62 -9.80
N PHE A 79 -3.48 -0.80 -8.50
CA PHE A 79 -3.23 0.28 -7.56
C PHE A 79 -1.88 0.98 -7.83
N VAL A 80 -0.82 0.21 -8.03
CA VAL A 80 0.51 0.75 -8.33
C VAL A 80 0.51 1.54 -9.63
N GLU A 81 -0.15 1.04 -10.66
CA GLU A 81 -0.29 1.76 -11.93
C GLU A 81 -1.02 3.08 -11.75
N ASP A 82 -2.10 3.10 -10.99
CA ASP A 82 -2.85 4.32 -10.71
C ASP A 82 -1.99 5.33 -9.96
N VAL A 83 -1.22 4.89 -8.98
CA VAL A 83 -0.30 5.76 -8.24
C VAL A 83 0.75 6.37 -9.17
N GLU A 84 1.37 5.55 -10.01
CA GLU A 84 2.40 6.02 -10.94
C GLU A 84 1.84 7.03 -11.96
N GLN A 85 0.69 6.72 -12.54
CA GLN A 85 0.04 7.62 -13.48
C GLN A 85 -0.34 8.95 -12.83
N SER A 86 -0.70 8.90 -11.57
CA SER A 86 -1.10 10.09 -10.82
C SER A 86 0.01 11.13 -10.74
N PHE A 87 1.26 10.69 -10.66
CA PHE A 87 2.40 11.59 -10.56
C PHE A 87 2.98 12.02 -11.90
N ASN A 88 2.56 11.43 -13.01
CA ASN A 88 3.03 11.80 -14.33
C ASN A 88 2.58 13.20 -14.77
N THR A 89 1.55 13.75 -14.14
CA THR A 89 1.01 15.07 -14.44
C THR A 89 1.43 16.14 -13.44
N VAL A 90 2.23 15.77 -12.44
CA VAL A 90 2.68 16.69 -11.40
C VAL A 90 4.06 17.22 -11.75
N ASP A 91 4.22 18.53 -11.75
CA ASP A 91 5.52 19.17 -11.93
C ASP A 91 6.34 19.06 -10.64
N ASP A 92 7.65 18.85 -10.75
CA ASP A 92 8.56 18.69 -9.59
C ASP A 92 8.51 19.86 -8.61
N ASP A 93 8.21 21.06 -9.11
CA ASP A 93 8.16 22.29 -8.32
C ASP A 93 6.75 22.60 -7.79
N ASP A 94 5.75 21.84 -8.18
CA ASP A 94 4.39 22.07 -7.69
C ASP A 94 4.27 21.66 -6.24
N GLU A 95 3.61 22.52 -5.46
CA GLU A 95 3.11 22.09 -4.17
C GLU A 95 1.99 21.07 -4.38
N MET A 96 1.85 20.21 -3.42
CA MET A 96 1.01 19.05 -3.46
C MET A 96 -0.45 19.33 -3.80
N GLU A 97 -0.76 19.37 -5.08
CA GLU A 97 -2.11 19.33 -5.61
C GLU A 97 -2.27 18.09 -6.49
N ALA A 98 -2.15 16.92 -5.88
CA ALA A 98 -2.56 15.69 -6.53
C ALA A 98 -3.91 15.29 -5.91
N PRO A 99 -5.05 15.81 -6.42
CA PRO A 99 -6.35 15.69 -5.74
C PRO A 99 -6.80 14.26 -5.53
N PHE A 100 -6.31 13.33 -6.35
CA PHE A 100 -6.69 11.95 -6.21
C PHE A 100 -5.72 11.15 -5.32
N VAL A 101 -4.57 11.73 -4.97
CA VAL A 101 -3.67 11.20 -3.96
C VAL A 101 -4.02 11.79 -2.59
N PHE A 102 -4.36 13.08 -2.59
CA PHE A 102 -4.63 13.83 -1.37
C PHE A 102 -5.98 14.53 -1.47
N ASP A 103 -7.01 13.82 -1.16
CA ASP A 103 -8.34 14.40 -1.00
C ASP A 103 -8.63 14.50 0.49
N TYR A 104 -8.08 15.55 1.12
CA TYR A 104 -8.37 15.82 2.51
C TYR A 104 -8.27 17.31 2.84
N ASP A 105 -9.12 17.74 3.74
CA ASP A 105 -9.27 19.14 4.09
C ASP A 105 -8.00 19.75 4.72
N GLY A 106 -7.46 20.77 4.09
CA GLY A 106 -6.57 21.73 4.70
C GLY A 106 -5.13 21.27 4.98
N TYR A 107 -4.74 20.10 4.57
CA TYR A 107 -3.39 19.58 4.83
C TYR A 107 -2.49 19.56 3.59
N SER A 108 -2.99 19.99 2.48
CA SER A 108 -2.24 20.02 1.22
C SER A 108 -1.06 21.00 1.27
N ALA A 109 -0.99 21.84 2.27
CA ALA A 109 -0.25 23.08 2.19
C ALA A 109 1.26 22.99 2.45
N CYS A 110 1.82 21.86 2.87
CA CYS A 110 3.16 21.90 3.45
C CYS A 110 4.21 21.01 2.80
N TRP A 111 3.85 20.24 1.76
CA TRP A 111 4.80 19.31 1.15
C TRP A 111 4.97 19.61 -0.33
N SER A 112 6.21 19.66 -0.78
CA SER A 112 6.47 19.76 -2.21
C SER A 112 6.05 18.48 -2.92
N ALA A 113 5.67 18.61 -4.19
CA ALA A 113 5.34 17.45 -5.03
C ALA A 113 6.49 16.44 -5.05
N ARG A 114 7.73 16.91 -5.03
CA ARG A 114 8.92 16.05 -5.01
C ARG A 114 8.96 15.15 -3.77
N GLU A 115 8.69 15.68 -2.59
CA GLU A 115 8.68 14.88 -1.34
C GLU A 115 7.62 13.81 -1.39
N VAL A 116 6.46 14.14 -1.88
CA VAL A 116 5.35 13.20 -2.06
C VAL A 116 5.72 12.11 -3.06
N ILE A 117 6.23 12.51 -4.21
CA ILE A 117 6.65 11.58 -5.26
C ILE A 117 7.69 10.59 -4.72
N VAL A 118 8.73 11.10 -4.06
CA VAL A 118 9.79 10.24 -3.51
C VAL A 118 9.23 9.22 -2.52
N ASN A 119 8.37 9.65 -1.60
CA ASN A 119 7.87 8.77 -0.56
C ASN A 119 6.81 7.78 -1.09
N TYR A 120 5.89 8.25 -1.91
CA TYR A 120 4.73 7.46 -2.31
C TYR A 120 5.05 6.54 -3.48
N LEU A 121 5.85 6.98 -4.44
CA LEU A 121 6.34 6.11 -5.51
C LEU A 121 7.27 5.02 -4.98
N ARG A 122 8.06 5.33 -3.95
CA ARG A 122 8.90 4.32 -3.31
C ARG A 122 8.06 3.20 -2.71
N MET A 123 7.00 3.54 -1.95
CA MET A 123 6.11 2.54 -1.38
C MET A 123 5.39 1.73 -2.45
N ALA A 124 4.94 2.38 -3.52
CA ALA A 124 4.33 1.70 -4.66
C ALA A 124 5.31 0.74 -5.35
N SER A 125 6.57 1.16 -5.49
CA SER A 125 7.63 0.32 -6.05
C SER A 125 7.90 -0.91 -5.17
N HIS A 126 7.95 -0.73 -3.86
CA HIS A 126 8.08 -1.85 -2.92
C HIS A 126 6.93 -2.84 -3.05
N LEU A 127 5.71 -2.34 -3.13
CA LEU A 127 4.53 -3.18 -3.31
C LEU A 127 4.62 -3.98 -4.62
N ARG A 128 5.02 -3.34 -5.72
CA ARG A 128 5.20 -4.01 -7.00
C ARG A 128 6.21 -5.13 -6.92
N GLU A 129 7.39 -4.87 -6.35
CA GLU A 129 8.45 -5.86 -6.26
C GLU A 129 8.05 -7.05 -5.39
N ILE A 130 7.39 -6.80 -4.27
CA ILE A 130 6.85 -7.85 -3.40
C ILE A 130 5.84 -8.70 -4.16
N CYS A 131 4.91 -8.08 -4.88
CA CYS A 131 3.89 -8.80 -5.64
C CYS A 131 4.50 -9.64 -6.77
N HIS A 132 5.52 -9.15 -7.47
CA HIS A 132 6.23 -9.92 -8.48
C HIS A 132 6.87 -11.16 -7.88
N TRP A 133 7.57 -11.00 -6.75
CA TRP A 133 8.19 -12.13 -6.08
C TRP A 133 7.15 -13.16 -5.62
N LEU A 134 6.06 -12.70 -5.03
CA LEU A 134 4.98 -13.59 -4.59
C LEU A 134 4.36 -14.36 -5.74
N GLY A 135 4.12 -13.70 -6.87
CA GLY A 135 3.57 -14.33 -8.07
C GLY A 135 4.44 -15.45 -8.61
N ASP A 136 5.77 -15.31 -8.50
CA ASP A 136 6.73 -16.29 -8.99
C ASP A 136 7.09 -17.38 -7.97
N ASN A 137 6.89 -17.15 -6.68
CA ASN A 137 7.47 -17.98 -5.62
C ASN A 137 6.50 -18.48 -4.57
N ALA A 138 5.27 -17.98 -4.52
CA ALA A 138 4.33 -18.28 -3.46
C ALA A 138 2.98 -18.73 -4.00
N SER A 139 2.28 -19.57 -3.23
CA SER A 139 0.87 -19.87 -3.46
C SER A 139 -0.01 -18.82 -2.79
N PRO A 140 -1.20 -18.52 -3.34
CA PRO A 140 -2.15 -17.60 -2.67
C PRO A 140 -2.54 -18.02 -1.25
N ASP A 141 -2.40 -19.29 -0.91
CA ASP A 141 -2.68 -19.80 0.44
C ASP A 141 -1.57 -19.47 1.46
N ASP A 142 -0.40 -19.06 0.98
CA ASP A 142 0.75 -18.78 1.84
C ASP A 142 0.79 -17.37 2.38
N TYR A 143 -0.02 -16.47 1.82
CA TYR A 143 -0.02 -15.06 2.20
C TYR A 143 -1.39 -14.43 2.05
N GLU A 144 -1.56 -13.29 2.72
CA GLU A 144 -2.70 -12.41 2.54
C GLU A 144 -2.21 -10.96 2.52
N ILE A 145 -2.61 -10.21 1.48
CA ILE A 145 -2.36 -8.77 1.39
C ILE A 145 -3.69 -8.09 1.64
N TYR A 146 -3.69 -7.06 2.49
CA TYR A 146 -4.92 -6.35 2.77
C TYR A 146 -4.68 -4.85 2.96
N PHE A 147 -5.71 -4.09 2.59
CA PHE A 147 -5.82 -2.66 2.84
C PHE A 147 -6.59 -2.44 4.13
N TYR A 148 -6.15 -1.48 4.94
CA TYR A 148 -6.85 -1.12 6.17
C TYR A 148 -7.06 0.39 6.26
N ASP A 149 -8.15 0.77 6.94
CA ASP A 149 -8.46 2.14 7.33
C ASP A 149 -8.53 2.23 8.86
N SER A 150 -8.07 3.35 9.40
CA SER A 150 -8.27 3.70 10.80
C SER A 150 -8.66 5.17 10.91
N TYR A 151 -9.84 5.41 11.40
CA TYR A 151 -10.36 6.77 11.57
C TYR A 151 -10.09 7.30 12.97
#